data_603ad66c43b747682dcb6495248a10cf
#
_entry.id   603ad66c43b747682dcb6495248a10cf
#
_cell.length_a   1.000
_cell.length_b   1.000
_cell.length_c   1.000
_cell.angle_alpha   90.00
_cell.angle_beta   90.00
_cell.angle_gamma   90.00
#
_symmetry.space_group_name_H-M   'P 1'
#
loop_
_entity.id
_entity.type
_entity.pdbx_description
1 polymer ?
#
loop_
_entity_poly.entity_id
_entity_poly.type
_entity_poly.pdbx_seq_one_letter_code
_entity_poly.pdbx_strand_id
1 'polypeptide(L)'
;MAINGVNEKDWKLFRKLLPGWQEAYMEKLCKEYAGILSSSKNASDKFWELEKKINKDKKDTGVVAHMSRSMMLENITSLLLEGALTVDDLEGFSEETIETVKRWARIGEENE
;
A
#
# COMPACT_ATOMS: atom_id res chain seq x y z
N MET A 1 17.12 -19.93 4.25
CA MET A 1 16.10 -20.68 3.52
C MET A 1 14.74 -19.97 3.63
N ALA A 2 14.00 -19.92 2.54
CA ALA A 2 12.69 -19.27 2.53
C ALA A 2 11.61 -20.19 3.07
N ILE A 3 10.67 -19.65 3.85
CA ILE A 3 9.49 -20.35 4.32
C ILE A 3 8.33 -19.75 3.55
N ASN A 4 7.56 -20.58 2.83
CA ASN A 4 6.47 -20.10 1.97
C ASN A 4 6.96 -19.12 0.91
N GLY A 5 8.17 -19.31 0.39
CA GLY A 5 8.76 -18.44 -0.61
C GLY A 5 9.32 -17.13 -0.05
N VAL A 6 9.31 -16.95 1.28
CA VAL A 6 9.74 -15.72 1.91
C VAL A 6 11.17 -15.84 2.42
N ASN A 7 12.02 -14.93 1.94
CA ASN A 7 13.40 -14.77 2.39
C ASN A 7 13.38 -14.04 3.73
N GLU A 8 14.05 -14.60 4.73
CA GLU A 8 14.03 -14.02 6.09
C GLU A 8 14.65 -12.61 6.13
N LYS A 9 15.66 -12.37 5.31
CA LYS A 9 16.27 -11.04 5.18
C LYS A 9 15.25 -10.04 4.62
N ASP A 10 14.49 -10.46 3.61
CA ASP A 10 13.44 -9.61 3.03
C ASP A 10 12.33 -9.34 4.03
N TRP A 11 11.95 -10.33 4.83
CA TRP A 11 10.94 -10.17 5.86
C TRP A 11 11.35 -9.13 6.89
N LYS A 12 12.60 -9.16 7.33
CA LYS A 12 13.13 -8.17 8.28
C LYS A 12 13.11 -6.77 7.67
N LEU A 13 13.51 -6.66 6.41
CA LEU A 13 13.53 -5.38 5.71
C LEU A 13 12.11 -4.84 5.53
N PHE A 14 11.17 -5.70 5.15
CA PHE A 14 9.78 -5.31 5.00
C PHE A 14 9.22 -4.75 6.30
N ARG A 15 9.43 -5.44 7.42
CA ARG A 15 8.97 -4.99 8.73
C ARG A 15 9.57 -3.63 9.10
N LYS A 16 10.81 -3.39 8.71
CA LYS A 16 11.50 -2.14 8.99
C LYS A 16 10.91 -0.98 8.16
N LEU A 17 10.60 -1.23 6.90
CA LEU A 17 10.21 -0.18 5.96
C LEU A 17 8.71 0.11 5.97
N LEU A 18 7.87 -0.87 6.30
CA LEU A 18 6.43 -0.74 6.18
C LEU A 18 5.84 0.46 6.94
N PRO A 19 6.21 0.74 8.20
CA PRO A 19 5.63 1.88 8.90
C PRO A 19 5.84 3.21 8.17
N GLY A 20 7.02 3.41 7.58
CA GLY A 20 7.31 4.62 6.82
C GLY A 20 6.49 4.70 5.55
N TRP A 21 6.33 3.58 4.86
CA TRP A 21 5.50 3.52 3.65
C TRP A 21 4.04 3.86 3.97
N GLN A 22 3.51 3.32 5.07
CA GLN A 22 2.14 3.57 5.48
C GLN A 22 1.95 5.03 5.91
N GLU A 23 2.91 5.58 6.62
CA GLU A 23 2.84 6.99 7.03
C GLU A 23 2.81 7.92 5.82
N ALA A 24 3.66 7.66 4.82
CA ALA A 24 3.69 8.44 3.59
C ALA A 24 2.39 8.30 2.81
N TYR A 25 1.82 7.10 2.77
CA TYR A 25 0.57 6.85 2.08
C TYR A 25 -0.59 7.59 2.75
N MET A 26 -0.66 7.53 4.08
CA MET A 26 -1.70 8.24 4.83
C MET A 26 -1.55 9.76 4.72
N GLU A 27 -0.33 10.26 4.61
CA GLU A 27 -0.12 11.69 4.38
C GLU A 27 -0.71 12.10 3.02
N LYS A 28 -0.52 11.28 2.00
CA LYS A 28 -1.12 11.50 0.68
C LYS A 28 -2.65 11.51 0.79
N LEU A 29 -3.23 10.56 1.52
CA LEU A 29 -4.67 10.50 1.72
C LEU A 29 -5.18 11.75 2.45
N CYS A 30 -4.46 12.22 3.46
CA CYS A 30 -4.84 13.42 4.19
C CYS A 30 -4.89 14.65 3.27
N LYS A 31 -3.98 14.73 2.30
CA LYS A 31 -4.00 15.83 1.33
C LYS A 31 -5.24 15.74 0.44
N GLU A 32 -5.64 14.52 0.06
CA GLU A 32 -6.86 14.31 -0.71
C GLU A 32 -8.10 14.71 0.10
N TYR A 33 -8.12 14.38 1.38
CA TYR A 33 -9.23 14.77 2.28
C TYR A 33 -9.30 16.29 2.44
N ALA A 34 -8.15 16.94 2.55
CA ALA A 34 -8.10 18.40 2.63
C ALA A 34 -8.70 19.04 1.37
N GLY A 35 -8.45 18.43 0.21
CA GLY A 35 -9.04 18.87 -1.05
C GLY A 35 -10.56 18.78 -1.05
N ILE A 36 -11.11 17.69 -0.49
CA ILE A 36 -12.56 17.54 -0.38
C ILE A 36 -13.13 18.65 0.51
N LEU A 37 -12.50 18.87 1.68
CA LEU A 37 -12.98 19.86 2.64
C LEU A 37 -12.85 21.28 2.13
N SER A 38 -11.89 21.56 1.27
CA SER A 38 -11.67 22.91 0.71
C SER A 38 -12.44 23.15 -0.59
N SER A 39 -13.18 22.15 -1.09
CA SER A 39 -13.97 22.28 -2.32
C SER A 39 -15.13 23.25 -2.12
N SER A 40 -15.76 23.67 -3.24
CA SER A 40 -16.89 24.60 -3.22
C SER A 40 -18.24 23.94 -2.91
N LYS A 41 -18.25 22.63 -2.66
CA LYS A 41 -19.48 21.90 -2.34
C LYS A 41 -20.02 22.35 -0.99
N ASN A 42 -21.33 22.12 -0.76
CA ASN A 42 -21.93 22.44 0.52
C ASN A 42 -21.43 21.51 1.62
N ALA A 43 -21.62 21.89 2.88
CA ALA A 43 -21.05 21.19 4.03
C ALA A 43 -21.49 19.72 4.11
N SER A 44 -22.76 19.45 3.83
CA SER A 44 -23.26 18.07 3.91
C SER A 44 -22.64 17.17 2.85
N ASP A 45 -22.45 17.69 1.64
CA ASP A 45 -21.82 16.89 0.57
C ASP A 45 -20.36 16.59 0.89
N LYS A 46 -19.63 17.56 1.45
CA LYS A 46 -18.25 17.36 1.88
C LYS A 46 -18.17 16.29 2.96
N PHE A 47 -19.07 16.37 3.93
CA PHE A 47 -19.09 15.44 5.07
C PHE A 47 -19.25 14.00 4.61
N TRP A 48 -20.27 13.76 3.78
CA TRP A 48 -20.57 12.39 3.34
C TRP A 48 -19.58 11.89 2.30
N GLU A 49 -19.06 12.76 1.45
CA GLU A 49 -18.00 12.38 0.51
C GLU A 49 -16.74 11.94 1.26
N LEU A 50 -16.36 12.70 2.29
CA LEU A 50 -15.20 12.36 3.11
C LEU A 50 -15.39 11.04 3.83
N GLU A 51 -16.55 10.82 4.43
CA GLU A 51 -16.87 9.60 5.15
C GLU A 51 -16.76 8.37 4.22
N LYS A 52 -17.34 8.48 3.02
CA LYS A 52 -17.30 7.41 2.04
C LYS A 52 -15.86 7.11 1.61
N LYS A 53 -15.07 8.15 1.38
CA LYS A 53 -13.68 7.99 0.96
C LYS A 53 -12.84 7.37 2.08
N ILE A 54 -13.00 7.80 3.33
CA ILE A 54 -12.28 7.21 4.45
C ILE A 54 -12.63 5.74 4.61
N ASN A 55 -13.90 5.39 4.48
CA ASN A 55 -14.36 4.00 4.60
C ASN A 55 -13.75 3.11 3.51
N LYS A 56 -13.51 3.65 2.34
CA LYS A 56 -12.83 2.94 1.26
C LYS A 56 -11.32 2.83 1.55
N ASP A 57 -10.71 3.95 1.89
CA ASP A 57 -9.24 4.04 2.02
C ASP A 57 -8.71 3.24 3.21
N LYS A 58 -9.45 3.15 4.30
CA LYS A 58 -8.98 2.46 5.51
C LYS A 58 -8.82 0.96 5.31
N LYS A 59 -9.28 0.41 4.18
CA LYS A 59 -9.09 -0.99 3.82
C LYS A 59 -7.81 -1.22 3.04
N ASP A 60 -7.19 -0.16 2.55
CA ASP A 60 -5.96 -0.25 1.76
C ASP A 60 -4.79 -0.76 2.61
N THR A 61 -3.88 -1.48 1.98
CA THR A 61 -2.69 -2.00 2.64
C THR A 61 -1.78 -0.87 3.14
N GLY A 62 -1.82 0.28 2.48
CA GLY A 62 -1.11 1.48 2.94
C GLY A 62 -1.65 2.05 4.25
N VAL A 63 -2.82 1.61 4.70
CA VAL A 63 -3.41 2.00 5.97
C VAL A 63 -3.34 0.85 6.98
N VAL A 64 -3.74 -0.35 6.57
CA VAL A 64 -3.72 -1.54 7.42
C VAL A 64 -3.18 -2.73 6.64
N ALA A 65 -2.24 -3.46 7.21
CA ALA A 65 -1.66 -4.64 6.58
C ALA A 65 -1.69 -5.81 7.56
N HIS A 66 -2.04 -6.99 7.03
CA HIS A 66 -1.97 -8.21 7.81
C HIS A 66 -0.51 -8.67 7.87
N MET A 67 0.13 -8.51 9.03
CA MET A 67 1.55 -8.76 9.21
C MET A 67 1.85 -10.22 9.47
N SER A 68 2.14 -10.95 8.41
CA SER A 68 2.65 -12.32 8.50
C SER A 68 3.61 -12.55 7.34
N ARG A 69 4.54 -13.50 7.54
CA ARG A 69 5.50 -13.84 6.49
C ARG A 69 4.80 -14.30 5.22
N SER A 70 3.75 -15.10 5.36
CA SER A 70 3.02 -15.64 4.22
C SER A 70 2.29 -14.55 3.42
N MET A 71 2.01 -13.41 4.03
CA MET A 71 1.32 -12.30 3.37
C MET A 71 2.27 -11.23 2.83
N MET A 72 3.58 -11.35 3.06
CA MET A 72 4.53 -10.30 2.69
C MET A 72 4.47 -9.96 1.21
N LEU A 73 4.54 -10.97 0.34
CA LEU A 73 4.55 -10.73 -1.11
C LEU A 73 3.24 -10.09 -1.57
N GLU A 74 2.11 -10.55 -1.03
CA GLU A 74 0.81 -9.97 -1.36
C GLU A 74 0.69 -8.55 -0.85
N ASN A 75 1.19 -8.28 0.36
CA ASN A 75 1.19 -6.93 0.91
C ASN A 75 2.02 -5.98 0.06
N ILE A 76 3.23 -6.37 -0.33
CA ILE A 76 4.08 -5.52 -1.18
C ILE A 76 3.40 -5.28 -2.54
N THR A 77 2.81 -6.32 -3.13
CA THR A 77 2.10 -6.20 -4.40
C THR A 77 0.94 -5.21 -4.28
N SER A 78 0.15 -5.32 -3.21
CA SER A 78 -0.97 -4.39 -2.98
C SER A 78 -0.48 -2.96 -2.80
N LEU A 79 0.61 -2.77 -2.07
CA LEU A 79 1.19 -1.45 -1.87
C LEU A 79 1.65 -0.83 -3.19
N LEU A 80 2.21 -1.63 -4.10
CA LEU A 80 2.57 -1.16 -5.44
C LEU A 80 1.33 -0.73 -6.23
N LEU A 81 0.28 -1.57 -6.20
CA LEU A 81 -0.96 -1.27 -6.94
C LEU A 81 -1.69 -0.06 -6.39
N GLU A 82 -1.61 0.16 -5.08
CA GLU A 82 -2.24 1.32 -4.42
C GLU A 82 -1.46 2.61 -4.62
N GLY A 83 -0.22 2.50 -5.12
CA GLY A 83 0.64 3.66 -5.26
C GLY A 83 1.30 4.09 -3.95
N ALA A 84 1.28 3.23 -2.93
CA ALA A 84 1.92 3.51 -1.65
C ALA A 84 3.44 3.46 -1.74
N LEU A 85 3.95 2.70 -2.71
CA LEU A 85 5.39 2.62 -2.98
C LEU A 85 5.62 2.41 -4.47
N THR A 86 6.87 2.58 -4.90
CA THR A 86 7.29 2.34 -6.28
C THR A 86 8.27 1.17 -6.31
N VAL A 87 8.59 0.68 -7.51
CA VAL A 87 9.59 -0.39 -7.66
C VAL A 87 10.94 0.06 -7.07
N ASP A 88 11.29 1.34 -7.21
CA ASP A 88 12.55 1.86 -6.65
C ASP A 88 12.61 1.72 -5.12
N ASP A 89 11.46 1.76 -4.46
CA ASP A 89 11.39 1.59 -3.00
C ASP A 89 11.74 0.16 -2.56
N LEU A 90 11.81 -0.77 -3.51
CA LEU A 90 12.15 -2.16 -3.22
C LEU A 90 13.66 -2.43 -3.24
N GLU A 91 14.47 -1.39 -3.36
CA GLU A 91 15.92 -1.53 -3.27
C GLU A 91 16.28 -2.19 -1.93
N GLY A 92 17.15 -3.17 -1.99
CA GLY A 92 17.55 -3.92 -0.80
C GLY A 92 16.83 -5.26 -0.64
N PHE A 93 15.68 -5.44 -1.30
CA PHE A 93 15.03 -6.75 -1.34
C PHE A 93 15.74 -7.68 -2.31
N SER A 94 15.57 -8.98 -2.14
CA SER A 94 16.15 -9.95 -3.06
C SER A 94 15.54 -9.78 -4.46
N GLU A 95 16.32 -10.14 -5.46
CA GLU A 95 15.88 -10.07 -6.85
C GLU A 95 14.65 -10.93 -7.09
N GLU A 96 14.60 -12.12 -6.46
CA GLU A 96 13.46 -13.01 -6.54
C GLU A 96 12.18 -12.36 -6.04
N THR A 97 12.25 -11.66 -4.91
CA THR A 97 11.10 -10.95 -4.35
C THR A 97 10.65 -9.83 -5.26
N ILE A 98 11.59 -9.02 -5.75
CA ILE A 98 11.27 -7.91 -6.66
C ILE A 98 10.58 -8.42 -7.91
N GLU A 99 11.13 -9.45 -8.55
CA GLU A 99 10.54 -9.99 -9.78
C GLU A 99 9.16 -10.60 -9.54
N THR A 100 8.98 -11.27 -8.40
CA THR A 100 7.69 -11.86 -8.05
C THR A 100 6.61 -10.79 -7.87
N VAL A 101 6.89 -9.74 -7.11
CA VAL A 101 5.88 -8.70 -6.86
C VAL A 101 5.60 -7.89 -8.12
N LYS A 102 6.61 -7.66 -8.97
CA LYS A 102 6.39 -6.99 -10.25
C LYS A 102 5.46 -7.80 -11.16
N ARG A 103 5.66 -9.11 -11.21
CA ARG A 103 4.82 -9.99 -12.00
C ARG A 103 3.39 -10.02 -11.46
N TRP A 104 3.23 -10.12 -10.16
CA TRP A 104 1.90 -10.14 -9.53
C TRP A 104 1.18 -8.79 -9.72
N ALA A 105 1.90 -7.69 -9.62
CA ALA A 105 1.32 -6.36 -9.83
C ALA A 105 0.85 -6.19 -11.28
N ARG A 106 1.61 -6.71 -12.26
CA ARG A 106 1.21 -6.68 -13.66
C ARG A 106 -0.07 -7.47 -13.89
N ILE A 107 -0.18 -8.65 -13.29
CA ILE A 107 -1.39 -9.47 -13.40
C ILE A 107 -2.58 -8.75 -12.77
N GLY A 108 -2.38 -8.09 -11.63
CA GLY A 108 -3.43 -7.32 -10.97
C GLY A 108 -3.93 -6.18 -11.84
N GLU A 109 -3.03 -5.46 -12.50
CA GLU A 109 -3.39 -4.37 -13.42
C GLU A 109 -4.17 -4.89 -14.62
N GLU A 110 -3.77 -6.02 -15.19
CA GLU A 110 -4.43 -6.62 -16.34
C GLU A 110 -5.85 -7.11 -16.04
N ASN A 111 -6.13 -7.43 -14.79
CA ASN A 111 -7.42 -7.96 -14.37
C ASN A 111 -8.38 -6.88 -13.85
N GLU A 112 -7.97 -5.63 -13.88
CA GLU A 112 -8.84 -4.51 -13.52
C GLU A 112 -9.72 -4.04 -14.72
#